data_53e435c97992a449310c18c54c4123ee
#
_entry.id   53e435c97992a449310c18c54c4123ee
#
_cell.length_a   1.000
_cell.length_b   1.000
_cell.length_c   1.000
_cell.angle_alpha   90.00
_cell.angle_beta   90.00
_cell.angle_gamma   90.00
#
_symmetry.space_group_name_H-M   'P 1'
#
loop_
_entity.id
_entity.type
_entity.pdbx_description
1 polymer ?
#
loop_
_entity_poly.entity_id
_entity_poly.type
_entity_poly.pdbx_seq_one_letter_code
_entity_poly.pdbx_strand_id
1 'polypeptide(L)'
;TLPFKASTQQQRHNLGQGPGIAWKSSKSGDDMELAGGAEAAGTRAILQLVKNYSRNLNIKSSITVGTIGAPNVGKSSLINSLKRSRVCGVAATPGHTKVMQGVMLDRHVRLLDSPGIVFSDTNATPGATPEEVTAAAQAAMLRNVLKVELVDDPMEPVQAILHRVDPKY
;
A
#
# COMPACT_ATOMS: atom_id res chain seq x y z
N THR A 1 -11.41 5.28 7.46
CA THR A 1 -10.68 4.55 6.40
C THR A 1 -11.24 4.96 5.05
N LEU A 2 -10.37 5.28 4.09
CA LEU A 2 -10.75 5.59 2.71
C LEU A 2 -10.24 4.46 1.81
N PRO A 3 -11.12 3.82 1.00
CA PRO A 3 -10.68 2.81 0.05
C PRO A 3 -9.92 3.47 -1.10
N PHE A 4 -8.88 2.79 -1.57
CA PHE A 4 -8.06 3.26 -2.68
C PHE A 4 -7.56 2.09 -3.53
N LYS A 5 -7.57 2.27 -4.85
CA LYS A 5 -6.95 1.38 -5.82
C LYS A 5 -5.97 2.18 -6.65
N ALA A 6 -4.71 1.76 -6.70
CA ALA A 6 -3.71 2.40 -7.55
C ALA A 6 -3.95 2.10 -9.03
N SER A 7 -3.51 3.01 -9.91
CA SER A 7 -3.52 2.77 -11.35
C SER A 7 -2.51 1.68 -11.73
N THR A 8 -2.96 0.72 -12.54
CA THR A 8 -2.13 -0.34 -13.12
C THR A 8 -1.73 -0.05 -14.57
N GLN A 9 -2.09 1.13 -15.09
CA GLN A 9 -1.73 1.55 -16.46
C GLN A 9 -0.21 1.61 -16.61
N GLN A 10 0.28 1.16 -17.79
CA GLN A 10 1.72 1.13 -18.07
C GLN A 10 2.27 2.46 -18.58
N GLN A 11 1.44 3.38 -19.02
CA GLN A 11 1.87 4.69 -19.50
C GLN A 11 2.59 5.51 -18.42
N ARG A 12 3.49 6.40 -18.85
CA ARG A 12 4.28 7.24 -17.93
C ARG A 12 3.54 8.46 -17.42
N HIS A 13 2.70 9.07 -18.25
CA HIS A 13 1.98 10.31 -18.00
C HIS A 13 0.47 10.10 -18.18
N ASN A 14 -0.32 11.00 -17.63
CA ASN A 14 -1.78 10.99 -17.73
C ASN A 14 -2.42 9.67 -17.25
N LEU A 15 -1.90 9.11 -16.15
CA LEU A 15 -2.51 7.95 -15.52
C LEU A 15 -3.99 8.23 -15.24
N GLY A 16 -4.88 7.37 -15.72
CA GLY A 16 -6.32 7.52 -15.58
C GLY A 16 -6.76 7.50 -14.11
N GLN A 17 -7.73 8.33 -13.82
CA GLN A 17 -8.41 8.34 -12.52
C GLN A 17 -9.88 8.04 -12.80
N GLY A 18 -10.32 6.84 -12.47
CA GLY A 18 -11.69 6.39 -12.64
C GLY A 18 -12.68 7.17 -11.80
N PRO A 19 -13.99 6.97 -12.05
CA PRO A 19 -15.03 7.55 -11.23
C PRO A 19 -14.78 7.17 -9.76
N GLY A 20 -14.99 8.13 -8.86
CA GLY A 20 -14.77 7.90 -7.44
C GLY A 20 -15.57 6.70 -6.95
N ILE A 21 -15.02 5.96 -5.99
CA ILE A 21 -15.76 4.91 -5.30
C ILE A 21 -16.93 5.59 -4.61
N ALA A 22 -18.12 5.35 -5.09
CA ALA A 22 -19.33 5.82 -4.44
C ALA A 22 -19.48 5.02 -3.14
N TRP A 23 -19.23 5.65 -2.01
CA TRP A 23 -19.58 5.09 -0.71
C TRP A 23 -21.11 5.07 -0.60
N LYS A 24 -21.73 4.00 -1.04
CA LYS A 24 -23.10 3.72 -0.65
C LYS A 24 -23.07 3.17 0.76
N SER A 25 -23.52 3.97 1.71
CA SER A 25 -23.87 3.53 3.06
C SER A 25 -25.10 2.61 2.97
N SER A 26 -24.92 1.40 2.47
CA SER A 26 -25.96 0.39 2.50
C SER A 26 -25.71 -0.53 3.68
N LYS A 27 -26.75 -0.68 4.52
CA LYS A 27 -26.82 -1.61 5.66
C LYS A 27 -26.92 -3.09 5.24
N SER A 28 -26.58 -3.45 4.03
CA SER A 28 -26.57 -4.81 3.50
C SER A 28 -25.19 -5.09 2.90
N GLY A 29 -24.63 -6.21 3.32
CA GLY A 29 -23.26 -6.65 3.01
C GLY A 29 -23.05 -7.07 1.57
N ASP A 30 -23.31 -6.16 0.64
CA ASP A 30 -23.09 -6.36 -0.77
C ASP A 30 -21.74 -5.80 -1.17
N ASP A 31 -20.98 -6.64 -1.85
CA ASP A 31 -19.64 -6.51 -2.36
C ASP A 31 -19.34 -5.12 -2.94
N MET A 32 -18.29 -4.51 -2.41
CA MET A 32 -17.72 -3.28 -2.93
C MET A 32 -17.06 -3.59 -4.28
N GLU A 33 -17.81 -3.50 -5.36
CA GLU A 33 -17.30 -3.62 -6.71
C GLU A 33 -16.33 -2.46 -6.99
N LEU A 34 -15.05 -2.72 -6.74
CA LEU A 34 -13.97 -1.89 -7.24
C LEU A 34 -14.01 -1.99 -8.77
N ALA A 35 -14.35 -0.89 -9.42
CA ALA A 35 -14.37 -0.81 -10.87
C ALA A 35 -13.14 -1.51 -11.47
N GLY A 36 -13.37 -2.57 -12.27
CA GLY A 36 -12.35 -3.49 -12.78
C GLY A 36 -11.34 -2.88 -13.78
N GLY A 37 -11.34 -1.56 -13.97
CA GLY A 37 -10.46 -0.85 -14.89
C GLY A 37 -9.02 -0.73 -14.38
N ALA A 38 -8.09 -0.46 -15.30
CA ALA A 38 -6.68 -0.18 -14.99
C ALA A 38 -6.47 1.19 -14.30
N GLU A 39 -7.53 1.98 -14.15
CA GLU A 39 -7.50 3.33 -13.61
C GLU A 39 -7.49 3.33 -12.07
N ALA A 40 -6.94 4.40 -11.48
CA ALA A 40 -6.95 4.60 -10.05
C ALA A 40 -8.35 4.98 -9.55
N ALA A 41 -8.80 4.35 -8.47
CA ALA A 41 -10.06 4.69 -7.80
C ALA A 41 -9.79 5.26 -6.40
N GLY A 42 -10.68 6.13 -5.92
CA GLY A 42 -10.54 6.80 -4.60
C GLY A 42 -9.62 8.03 -4.58
N THR A 43 -8.95 8.35 -5.68
CA THR A 43 -8.01 9.47 -5.80
C THR A 43 -8.64 10.80 -5.43
N ARG A 44 -9.88 11.05 -5.86
CA ARG A 44 -10.60 12.30 -5.59
C ARG A 44 -10.83 12.52 -4.09
N ALA A 45 -11.20 11.47 -3.36
CA ALA A 45 -11.45 11.53 -1.92
C ALA A 45 -10.17 11.90 -1.16
N ILE A 46 -9.04 11.27 -1.51
CA ILE A 46 -7.73 11.58 -0.90
C ILE A 46 -7.29 13.01 -1.22
N LEU A 47 -7.38 13.44 -2.49
CA LEU A 47 -7.03 14.80 -2.89
C LEU A 47 -7.89 15.84 -2.18
N GLN A 48 -9.19 15.59 -2.03
CA GLN A 48 -10.09 16.49 -1.31
C GLN A 48 -9.74 16.55 0.17
N LEU A 49 -9.43 15.42 0.81
CA LEU A 49 -8.98 15.37 2.20
C LEU A 49 -7.71 16.20 2.39
N VAL A 50 -6.69 15.98 1.57
CA VAL A 50 -5.42 16.72 1.63
C VAL A 50 -5.64 18.23 1.40
N LYS A 51 -6.48 18.61 0.45
CA LYS A 51 -6.83 20.02 0.19
C LYS A 51 -7.60 20.65 1.36
N ASN A 52 -8.48 19.89 2.01
CA ASN A 52 -9.20 20.40 3.19
C ASN A 52 -8.24 20.69 4.35
N TYR A 53 -7.27 19.80 4.61
CA TYR A 53 -6.22 20.06 5.58
C TYR A 53 -5.40 21.31 5.23
N SER A 54 -5.03 21.48 3.97
CA SER A 54 -4.28 22.64 3.49
C SER A 54 -5.03 23.96 3.68
N ARG A 55 -6.36 23.96 3.54
CA ARG A 55 -7.20 25.16 3.67
C ARG A 55 -7.49 25.53 5.13
N ASN A 56 -7.74 24.53 5.97
CA ASN A 56 -8.14 24.76 7.37
C ASN A 56 -7.05 25.41 8.23
N LEU A 57 -5.79 25.32 7.81
CA LEU A 57 -4.68 25.85 8.60
C LEU A 57 -4.44 27.36 8.41
N ASN A 58 -5.20 28.06 7.55
CA ASN A 58 -5.00 29.48 7.23
C ASN A 58 -3.53 29.88 6.97
N ILE A 59 -2.70 28.89 6.72
CA ILE A 59 -1.26 29.03 6.61
C ILE A 59 -0.93 29.07 5.12
N LYS A 60 -0.27 30.11 4.67
CA LYS A 60 0.33 30.19 3.32
C LYS A 60 1.48 29.18 3.10
N SER A 61 1.66 28.24 4.01
CA SER A 61 2.73 27.25 4.00
C SER A 61 2.32 25.96 3.26
N SER A 62 3.30 25.29 2.66
CA SER A 62 3.13 24.01 2.04
C SER A 62 2.95 22.91 3.10
N ILE A 63 2.04 21.97 2.86
CA ILE A 63 1.90 20.78 3.68
C ILE A 63 2.70 19.62 3.07
N THR A 64 3.26 18.81 3.96
CA THR A 64 3.96 17.57 3.56
C THR A 64 3.18 16.37 4.08
N VAL A 65 2.86 15.44 3.20
CA VAL A 65 2.12 14.22 3.52
C VAL A 65 3.02 13.02 3.25
N GLY A 66 3.33 12.23 4.27
CA GLY A 66 4.12 11.01 4.15
C GLY A 66 3.25 9.77 3.94
N THR A 67 3.73 8.83 3.13
CA THR A 67 3.14 7.50 2.99
C THR A 67 3.98 6.50 3.78
N ILE A 68 3.35 5.76 4.71
CA ILE A 68 4.02 4.80 5.57
C ILE A 68 3.32 3.44 5.44
N GLY A 69 4.07 2.36 5.54
CA GLY A 69 3.53 0.99 5.51
C GLY A 69 4.57 -0.06 5.12
N ALA A 70 4.15 -1.32 5.12
CA ALA A 70 4.99 -2.45 4.76
C ALA A 70 5.57 -2.34 3.32
N PRO A 71 6.61 -3.09 2.97
CA PRO A 71 7.07 -3.22 1.59
C PRO A 71 5.96 -3.74 0.67
N ASN A 72 5.99 -3.39 -0.60
CA ASN A 72 5.11 -3.87 -1.68
C ASN A 72 3.60 -3.65 -1.50
N VAL A 73 3.14 -2.89 -0.50
CA VAL A 73 1.72 -2.58 -0.31
C VAL A 73 1.18 -1.46 -1.22
N GLY A 74 2.02 -0.92 -2.11
CA GLY A 74 1.59 0.06 -3.12
C GLY A 74 1.78 1.53 -2.74
N LYS A 75 2.66 1.88 -1.79
CA LYS A 75 2.95 3.27 -1.40
C LYS A 75 3.35 4.15 -2.59
N SER A 76 4.37 3.75 -3.33
CA SER A 76 4.85 4.47 -4.52
C SER A 76 3.78 4.48 -5.63
N SER A 77 2.99 3.43 -5.75
CA SER A 77 1.88 3.35 -6.71
C SER A 77 0.75 4.34 -6.36
N LEU A 78 0.49 4.54 -5.08
CA LEU A 78 -0.44 5.57 -4.59
C LEU A 78 0.03 6.96 -5.05
N ILE A 79 1.28 7.31 -4.79
CA ILE A 79 1.86 8.61 -5.16
C ILE A 79 1.80 8.84 -6.67
N ASN A 80 2.18 7.83 -7.46
CA ASN A 80 2.10 7.90 -8.92
C ASN A 80 0.66 8.14 -9.40
N SER A 81 -0.32 7.46 -8.79
CA SER A 81 -1.73 7.63 -9.14
C SER A 81 -2.27 9.01 -8.76
N LEU A 82 -1.88 9.56 -7.60
CA LEU A 82 -2.23 10.90 -7.18
C LEU A 82 -1.62 11.97 -8.11
N LYS A 83 -0.35 11.79 -8.50
CA LYS A 83 0.38 12.68 -9.41
C LYS A 83 -0.03 12.49 -10.88
N ARG A 84 -0.71 11.40 -11.23
CA ARG A 84 -1.06 10.98 -12.60
C ARG A 84 0.17 10.77 -13.50
N SER A 85 1.30 10.46 -12.90
CA SER A 85 2.56 10.19 -13.62
C SER A 85 3.46 9.28 -12.79
N ARG A 86 4.30 8.48 -13.47
CA ARG A 86 5.28 7.60 -12.81
C ARG A 86 6.51 8.40 -12.39
N VAL A 87 6.44 9.04 -11.24
CA VAL A 87 7.54 9.81 -10.63
C VAL A 87 8.34 8.97 -9.63
N CYS A 88 7.70 7.98 -9.03
CA CYS A 88 8.35 7.02 -8.14
C CYS A 88 8.52 5.69 -8.86
N GLY A 89 9.68 5.05 -8.69
CA GLY A 89 9.93 3.71 -9.20
C GLY A 89 9.02 2.69 -8.49
N VAL A 90 8.45 1.77 -9.26
CA VAL A 90 7.59 0.69 -8.75
C VAL A 90 8.13 -0.63 -9.28
N ALA A 91 8.37 -1.57 -8.38
CA ALA A 91 8.75 -2.94 -8.69
C ALA A 91 8.04 -3.92 -7.76
N ALA A 92 7.90 -5.16 -8.21
CA ALA A 92 7.33 -6.24 -7.41
C ALA A 92 8.29 -6.73 -6.30
N THR A 93 9.59 -6.42 -6.44
CA THR A 93 10.61 -6.82 -5.46
C THR A 93 10.57 -5.96 -4.20
N PRO A 94 10.60 -6.55 -3.00
CA PRO A 94 10.67 -5.81 -1.74
C PRO A 94 11.95 -4.98 -1.65
N GLY A 95 11.86 -3.82 -0.98
CA GLY A 95 13.00 -2.92 -0.80
C GLY A 95 13.42 -2.13 -2.05
N HIS A 96 12.53 -1.98 -3.04
CA HIS A 96 12.80 -1.16 -4.23
C HIS A 96 13.02 0.31 -3.87
N THR A 97 12.18 0.88 -3.02
CA THR A 97 12.35 2.24 -2.48
C THR A 97 13.33 2.18 -1.30
N LYS A 98 14.57 2.64 -1.51
CA LYS A 98 15.63 2.62 -0.49
C LYS A 98 15.77 3.94 0.25
N VAL A 99 15.40 5.03 -0.39
CA VAL A 99 15.57 6.40 0.13
C VAL A 99 14.23 7.12 0.07
N MET A 100 13.97 7.95 1.07
CA MET A 100 12.78 8.80 1.08
C MET A 100 12.84 9.82 -0.06
N GLN A 101 11.78 9.86 -0.87
CA GLN A 101 11.68 10.72 -2.03
C GLN A 101 10.52 11.69 -1.90
N GLY A 102 10.77 12.99 -2.12
CA GLY A 102 9.73 14.02 -2.12
C GLY A 102 9.18 14.30 -3.51
N VAL A 103 7.88 14.25 -3.67
CA VAL A 103 7.17 14.52 -4.91
C VAL A 103 6.20 15.69 -4.71
N MET A 104 6.35 16.75 -5.51
CA MET A 104 5.41 17.86 -5.48
C MET A 104 4.12 17.46 -6.20
N LEU A 105 3.03 17.41 -5.47
CA LEU A 105 1.69 17.16 -6.02
C LEU A 105 1.12 18.44 -6.60
N ASP A 106 1.14 19.52 -5.81
CA ASP A 106 0.68 20.86 -6.13
C ASP A 106 1.62 21.88 -5.50
N ARG A 107 1.43 23.16 -5.77
CA ARG A 107 2.23 24.28 -5.22
C ARG A 107 2.35 24.24 -3.70
N HIS A 108 1.33 23.78 -3.00
CA HIS A 108 1.24 23.74 -1.55
C HIS A 108 1.23 22.33 -0.94
N VAL A 109 1.34 21.27 -1.75
CA VAL A 109 1.28 19.89 -1.30
C VAL A 109 2.48 19.10 -1.79
N ARG A 110 3.27 18.60 -0.85
CA ARG A 110 4.39 17.70 -1.09
C ARG A 110 4.06 16.31 -0.55
N LEU A 111 4.24 15.28 -1.36
CA LEU A 111 4.13 13.89 -0.95
C LEU A 111 5.53 13.33 -0.68
N LEU A 112 5.66 12.50 0.35
CA LEU A 112 6.88 11.77 0.65
C LEU A 112 6.64 10.28 0.44
N ASP A 113 7.40 9.70 -0.50
CA ASP A 113 7.49 8.26 -0.64
C ASP A 113 8.53 7.72 0.34
N SER A 114 8.15 6.78 1.19
CA SER A 114 9.05 6.19 2.17
C SER A 114 9.38 4.75 1.85
N PRO A 115 10.56 4.27 2.24
CA PRO A 115 10.86 2.84 2.26
C PRO A 115 9.81 2.06 3.05
N GLY A 116 9.62 0.79 2.71
CA GLY A 116 8.76 -0.09 3.50
C GLY A 116 9.34 -0.33 4.88
N ILE A 117 8.51 -0.25 5.92
CA ILE A 117 8.88 -0.58 7.29
C ILE A 117 8.43 -2.02 7.54
N VAL A 118 9.38 -2.83 7.96
CA VAL A 118 9.13 -4.18 8.42
C VAL A 118 9.23 -4.16 9.94
N PHE A 119 8.11 -4.40 10.60
CA PHE A 119 8.15 -4.74 12.00
C PHE A 119 8.47 -6.24 12.06
N SER A 120 9.71 -6.58 12.36
CA SER A 120 10.04 -7.95 12.70
C SER A 120 9.54 -8.18 14.13
N ASP A 121 8.41 -8.84 14.26
CA ASP A 121 7.95 -9.39 15.55
C ASP A 121 8.94 -10.46 16.06
N THR A 122 10.01 -10.72 15.29
CA THR A 122 11.15 -11.58 15.65
C THR A 122 12.06 -10.99 16.72
N ASN A 123 11.89 -9.73 17.15
CA ASN A 123 12.31 -9.34 18.49
C ASN A 123 11.36 -10.05 19.47
N ALA A 124 11.54 -11.39 19.51
CA ALA A 124 10.87 -12.26 20.43
C ALA A 124 10.86 -11.56 21.78
N THR A 125 9.68 -11.25 22.27
CA THR A 125 9.47 -11.01 23.70
C THR A 125 10.36 -12.03 24.42
N PRO A 126 11.24 -11.62 25.35
CA PRO A 126 12.06 -12.57 26.07
C PRO A 126 11.11 -13.66 26.64
N GLY A 127 11.18 -14.88 26.09
CA GLY A 127 10.24 -15.97 26.45
C GLY A 127 9.30 -16.44 25.33
N ALA A 128 9.40 -15.93 24.09
CA ALA A 128 8.61 -16.46 22.99
C ALA A 128 8.95 -17.93 22.72
N THR A 129 7.91 -18.74 22.55
CA THR A 129 8.08 -20.15 22.23
C THR A 129 8.62 -20.33 20.81
N PRO A 130 9.35 -21.43 20.50
CA PRO A 130 9.81 -21.71 19.14
C PRO A 130 8.68 -21.70 18.09
N GLU A 131 7.46 -22.10 18.49
CA GLU A 131 6.28 -22.09 17.65
C GLU A 131 5.81 -20.67 17.28
N GLU A 132 5.89 -19.71 18.22
CA GLU A 132 5.54 -18.32 17.96
C GLU A 132 6.56 -17.66 17.01
N VAL A 133 7.83 -18.00 17.14
CA VAL A 133 8.89 -17.49 16.25
C VAL A 133 8.71 -18.00 14.83
N THR A 134 8.40 -19.30 14.66
CA THR A 134 8.13 -19.88 13.34
C THR A 134 6.87 -19.32 12.71
N ALA A 135 5.79 -19.15 13.47
CA ALA A 135 4.55 -18.55 12.98
C ALA A 135 4.74 -17.09 12.53
N ALA A 136 5.54 -16.30 13.26
CA ALA A 136 5.88 -14.93 12.88
C ALA A 136 6.72 -14.88 11.59
N ALA A 137 7.68 -15.79 11.44
CA ALA A 137 8.49 -15.91 10.23
C ALA A 137 7.64 -16.29 9.01
N GLN A 138 6.75 -17.26 9.14
CA GLN A 138 5.79 -17.67 8.10
C GLN A 138 4.86 -16.50 7.71
N ALA A 139 4.35 -15.77 8.69
CA ALA A 139 3.51 -14.60 8.44
C ALA A 139 4.27 -13.49 7.69
N ALA A 140 5.56 -13.30 7.95
CA ALA A 140 6.42 -12.34 7.24
C ALA A 140 6.65 -12.77 5.78
N MET A 141 6.87 -14.06 5.52
CA MET A 141 6.98 -14.61 4.16
C MET A 141 5.72 -14.38 3.34
N LEU A 142 4.55 -14.64 3.91
CA LEU A 142 3.26 -14.49 3.24
C LEU A 142 2.88 -13.02 2.95
N ARG A 143 3.51 -12.06 3.63
CA ARG A 143 3.29 -10.61 3.41
C ARG A 143 4.18 -10.02 2.30
N ASN A 144 4.89 -10.81 1.52
CA ASN A 144 5.85 -10.34 0.52
C ASN A 144 6.93 -9.39 1.08
N VAL A 145 7.32 -9.60 2.31
CA VAL A 145 8.35 -8.81 2.99
C VAL A 145 9.74 -9.30 2.61
N LEU A 146 9.89 -10.61 2.40
CA LEU A 146 11.12 -11.26 1.97
C LEU A 146 11.14 -11.46 0.46
N LYS A 147 12.32 -11.49 -0.10
CA LYS A 147 12.54 -11.92 -1.48
C LYS A 147 12.36 -13.44 -1.56
N VAL A 148 11.71 -13.91 -2.61
CA VAL A 148 11.45 -15.35 -2.79
C VAL A 148 12.75 -16.17 -2.82
N GLU A 149 13.84 -15.58 -3.33
CA GLU A 149 15.16 -16.20 -3.41
C GLU A 149 15.83 -16.40 -2.03
N LEU A 150 15.30 -15.75 -0.98
CA LEU A 150 15.80 -15.86 0.40
C LEU A 150 14.96 -16.82 1.26
N VAL A 151 14.04 -17.54 0.66
CA VAL A 151 13.22 -18.54 1.34
C VAL A 151 13.95 -19.89 1.25
N ASP A 152 14.46 -20.39 2.37
CA ASP A 152 15.23 -21.63 2.42
C ASP A 152 14.35 -22.85 2.10
N ASP A 153 13.14 -22.91 2.65
CA ASP A 153 12.15 -23.96 2.34
C ASP A 153 10.83 -23.35 1.84
N PRO A 154 10.52 -23.50 0.55
CA PRO A 154 9.27 -23.00 -0.02
C PRO A 154 8.04 -23.85 0.38
N MET A 155 8.23 -25.03 0.94
CA MET A 155 7.11 -25.91 1.33
C MET A 155 6.39 -25.41 2.58
N GLU A 156 7.10 -24.83 3.55
CA GLU A 156 6.50 -24.28 4.77
C GLU A 156 5.41 -23.22 4.51
N PRO A 157 5.68 -22.13 3.74
CA PRO A 157 4.64 -21.15 3.45
C PRO A 157 3.49 -21.72 2.63
N VAL A 158 3.72 -22.70 1.76
CA VAL A 158 2.65 -23.40 1.01
C VAL A 158 1.74 -24.18 1.95
N GLN A 159 2.30 -24.94 2.89
CA GLN A 159 1.52 -25.64 3.90
C GLN A 159 0.70 -24.66 4.76
N ALA A 160 1.29 -23.54 5.17
CA ALA A 160 0.58 -22.51 5.93
C ALA A 160 -0.60 -21.89 5.17
N ILE A 161 -0.50 -21.77 3.84
CA ILE A 161 -1.61 -21.34 2.99
C ILE A 161 -2.70 -22.42 2.94
N LEU A 162 -2.31 -23.69 2.69
CA LEU A 162 -3.25 -24.79 2.58
C LEU A 162 -4.05 -25.01 3.86
N HIS A 163 -3.42 -24.83 5.03
CA HIS A 163 -4.13 -24.90 6.33
C HIS A 163 -5.17 -23.79 6.53
N ARG A 164 -5.07 -22.66 5.81
CA ARG A 164 -6.03 -21.56 5.89
C ARG A 164 -7.18 -21.67 4.91
N VAL A 165 -7.06 -22.54 3.92
CA VAL A 165 -8.11 -22.77 2.93
C VAL A 165 -9.12 -23.77 3.50
N ASP A 166 -10.41 -23.46 3.38
CA ASP A 166 -11.48 -24.39 3.78
C ASP A 166 -11.35 -25.69 2.95
N PRO A 167 -11.33 -26.89 3.57
CA PRO A 167 -11.20 -28.16 2.87
C PRO A 167 -12.34 -28.48 1.88
N LYS A 168 -13.29 -27.59 1.74
CA LYS A 168 -14.36 -27.69 0.73
C LYS A 168 -14.00 -27.14 -0.66
N TYR A 169 -12.81 -26.56 -0.80
CA TYR A 169 -12.29 -26.06 -2.08
C TYR A 169 -11.06 -26.91 -2.53
#